data_59af3d0f8236939145b644b18663eabf
#
_entry.id   59af3d0f8236939145b644b18663eabf
#
_cell.length_a   1.000
_cell.length_b   1.000
_cell.length_c   1.000
_cell.angle_alpha   90.00
_cell.angle_beta   90.00
_cell.angle_gamma   90.00
#
_symmetry.space_group_name_H-M   'P 1'
#
loop_
_entity.id
_entity.type
_entity.pdbx_description
1 polymer ?
#
loop_
_entity_poly.entity_id
_entity_poly.type
_entity_poly.pdbx_seq_one_letter_code
_entity_poly.pdbx_strand_id
1 'polypeptide(L)'
;MLPDNEIMIREMTMDDLDTVVEIEKECFSVPWSKQGFVDALQKNDAYYIVAVADDRVVGYCGAYGVCDEADINQVAVTEAYRRGGIGEQMVRQLLDGLIKRGYLYTTLEVRKSNAAAIALYEKLGFVSEGIRKNFYEKPTEDAVIMWKR
;
A
#
# COMPACT_ATOMS: atom_id res chain seq x y z
N MET A 1 -1.70 -9.89 21.27
CA MET A 1 -1.07 -8.61 20.93
C MET A 1 0.39 -8.87 20.55
N LEU A 2 0.83 -8.26 19.46
CA LEU A 2 2.21 -8.40 19.02
C LEU A 2 3.11 -7.42 19.75
N PRO A 3 4.25 -7.85 20.29
CA PRO A 3 5.30 -6.92 20.66
C PRO A 3 5.79 -6.18 19.41
N ASP A 4 6.09 -4.91 19.54
CA ASP A 4 6.51 -4.06 18.43
C ASP A 4 7.73 -4.60 17.69
N ASN A 5 8.62 -5.29 18.40
CA ASN A 5 9.85 -5.81 17.84
C ASN A 5 9.68 -7.09 17.04
N GLU A 6 8.45 -7.60 16.91
CA GLU A 6 8.20 -8.83 16.15
C GLU A 6 7.72 -8.59 14.72
N ILE A 7 7.61 -7.34 14.33
CA ILE A 7 7.22 -7.01 12.95
C ILE A 7 8.46 -6.73 12.13
N MET A 8 8.62 -7.49 11.03
CA MET A 8 9.70 -7.29 10.09
C MET A 8 9.13 -6.82 8.77
N ILE A 9 9.74 -5.79 8.18
CA ILE A 9 9.34 -5.28 6.87
C ILE A 9 10.49 -5.53 5.90
N ARG A 10 10.18 -6.17 4.77
CA ARG A 10 11.16 -6.51 3.74
C ARG A 10 10.53 -6.46 2.37
N GLU A 11 11.34 -6.56 1.32
CA GLU A 11 10.82 -6.61 -0.04
C GLU A 11 9.95 -7.85 -0.24
N MET A 12 8.91 -7.68 -1.04
CA MET A 12 8.01 -8.76 -1.45
C MET A 12 8.74 -9.64 -2.47
N THR A 13 8.58 -10.95 -2.35
CA THR A 13 9.12 -11.91 -3.30
C THR A 13 7.98 -12.75 -3.89
N MET A 14 8.30 -13.53 -4.93
CA MET A 14 7.33 -14.44 -5.54
C MET A 14 6.76 -15.43 -4.53
N ASP A 15 7.56 -15.84 -3.55
CA ASP A 15 7.11 -16.79 -2.51
C ASP A 15 6.03 -16.21 -1.59
N ASP A 16 5.87 -14.90 -1.55
CA ASP A 16 4.87 -14.23 -0.72
C ASP A 16 3.50 -14.18 -1.39
N LEU A 17 3.40 -14.45 -2.68
CA LEU A 17 2.21 -14.07 -3.46
C LEU A 17 0.95 -14.82 -3.09
N ASP A 18 1.04 -16.09 -2.69
CA ASP A 18 -0.17 -16.82 -2.29
C ASP A 18 -0.84 -16.15 -1.09
N THR A 19 -0.06 -15.73 -0.10
CA THR A 19 -0.60 -15.03 1.07
C THR A 19 -1.04 -13.60 0.71
N VAL A 20 -0.26 -12.90 -0.11
CA VAL A 20 -0.60 -11.55 -0.57
C VAL A 20 -1.95 -11.53 -1.30
N VAL A 21 -2.19 -12.52 -2.18
CA VAL A 21 -3.45 -12.62 -2.92
C VAL A 21 -4.63 -12.82 -1.96
N GLU A 22 -4.46 -13.62 -0.91
CA GLU A 22 -5.53 -13.81 0.07
C GLU A 22 -5.84 -12.52 0.84
N ILE A 23 -4.81 -11.76 1.21
CA ILE A 23 -5.00 -10.46 1.86
C ILE A 23 -5.68 -9.47 0.89
N GLU A 24 -5.28 -9.48 -0.37
CA GLU A 24 -5.88 -8.62 -1.40
C GLU A 24 -7.39 -8.90 -1.51
N LYS A 25 -7.77 -10.17 -1.56
CA LYS A 25 -9.19 -10.57 -1.64
C LYS A 25 -9.97 -10.14 -0.40
N GLU A 26 -9.34 -10.20 0.76
CA GLU A 26 -9.96 -9.78 2.01
C GLU A 26 -10.20 -8.27 2.04
N CYS A 27 -9.25 -7.48 1.53
CA CYS A 27 -9.24 -6.02 1.70
C CYS A 27 -9.91 -5.25 0.58
N PHE A 28 -10.01 -5.81 -0.62
CA PHE A 28 -10.47 -5.07 -1.79
C PHE A 28 -11.61 -5.77 -2.51
N SER A 29 -12.61 -4.98 -2.93
CA SER A 29 -13.79 -5.50 -3.62
C SER A 29 -13.50 -5.91 -5.06
N VAL A 30 -12.45 -5.35 -5.67
CA VAL A 30 -11.97 -5.70 -7.00
C VAL A 30 -10.49 -6.05 -6.87
N PRO A 31 -10.17 -7.26 -6.38
CA PRO A 31 -8.78 -7.62 -6.08
C PRO A 31 -7.98 -7.92 -7.34
N TRP A 32 -6.66 -7.63 -7.26
CA TRP A 32 -5.73 -8.10 -8.28
C TRP A 32 -5.62 -9.61 -8.23
N SER A 33 -5.40 -10.23 -9.38
CA SER A 33 -5.05 -11.65 -9.47
C SER A 33 -3.57 -11.86 -9.09
N LYS A 34 -3.21 -13.13 -8.85
CA LYS A 34 -1.81 -13.48 -8.63
C LYS A 34 -0.94 -13.03 -9.81
N GLN A 35 -1.43 -13.21 -11.05
CA GLN A 35 -0.69 -12.79 -12.24
C GLN A 35 -0.43 -11.28 -12.25
N GLY A 36 -1.37 -10.48 -11.75
CA GLY A 36 -1.17 -9.04 -11.62
C GLY A 36 0.03 -8.70 -10.73
N PHE A 37 0.17 -9.39 -9.61
CA PHE A 37 1.33 -9.21 -8.72
C PHE A 37 2.62 -9.73 -9.35
N VAL A 38 2.57 -10.87 -10.05
CA VAL A 38 3.75 -11.38 -10.76
C VAL A 38 4.25 -10.34 -11.76
N ASP A 39 3.34 -9.79 -12.55
CA ASP A 39 3.68 -8.77 -13.55
C ASP A 39 4.29 -7.52 -12.89
N ALA A 40 3.72 -7.08 -11.77
CA ALA A 40 4.23 -5.92 -11.05
C ALA A 40 5.65 -6.16 -10.54
N LEU A 41 5.92 -7.33 -9.93
CA LEU A 41 7.24 -7.63 -9.38
C LEU A 41 8.33 -7.77 -10.45
N GLN A 42 7.95 -8.01 -11.69
CA GLN A 42 8.91 -8.12 -12.79
C GLN A 42 9.29 -6.76 -13.40
N LYS A 43 8.62 -5.69 -13.01
CA LYS A 43 8.93 -4.34 -13.52
C LYS A 43 10.00 -3.68 -12.67
N ASN A 44 10.98 -3.06 -13.35
CA ASN A 44 12.10 -2.38 -12.67
C ASN A 44 11.65 -1.15 -11.87
N ASP A 45 10.53 -0.54 -12.25
CA ASP A 45 10.01 0.66 -11.61
C ASP A 45 9.00 0.38 -10.50
N ALA A 46 8.78 -0.89 -10.18
CA ALA A 46 7.88 -1.29 -9.09
C ALA A 46 8.67 -1.54 -7.80
N TYR A 47 8.08 -1.16 -6.68
CA TYR A 47 8.66 -1.40 -5.37
C TYR A 47 7.55 -1.84 -4.42
N TYR A 48 7.60 -3.11 -4.03
CA TYR A 48 6.61 -3.73 -3.15
C TYR A 48 7.29 -4.31 -1.93
N ILE A 49 6.68 -4.11 -0.76
CA ILE A 49 7.18 -4.61 0.52
C ILE A 49 6.08 -5.34 1.25
N VAL A 50 6.50 -6.22 2.17
CA VAL A 50 5.58 -6.98 3.03
C VAL A 50 5.95 -6.75 4.49
N ALA A 51 4.93 -6.83 5.35
CA ALA A 51 5.11 -6.88 6.79
C ALA A 51 4.92 -8.33 7.23
N VAL A 52 5.87 -8.83 8.00
CA VAL A 52 5.88 -10.20 8.49
C VAL A 52 5.74 -10.18 10.01
N ALA A 53 4.80 -10.94 10.53
CA ALA A 53 4.58 -11.12 11.96
C ALA A 53 4.25 -12.58 12.21
N ASP A 54 4.77 -13.18 13.28
CA ASP A 54 4.55 -14.58 13.59
C ASP A 54 4.89 -15.51 12.42
N ASP A 55 5.98 -15.20 11.72
CA ASP A 55 6.47 -15.94 10.55
C ASP A 55 5.51 -15.96 9.36
N ARG A 56 4.57 -14.99 9.29
CA ARG A 56 3.61 -14.89 8.19
C ARG A 56 3.53 -13.48 7.66
N VAL A 57 3.26 -13.35 6.37
CA VAL A 57 2.92 -12.05 5.78
C VAL A 57 1.55 -11.64 6.30
N VAL A 58 1.48 -10.47 6.93
CA VAL A 58 0.23 -9.93 7.50
C VAL A 58 -0.20 -8.64 6.83
N GLY A 59 0.64 -8.08 5.98
CA GLY A 59 0.32 -6.87 5.23
C GLY A 59 1.31 -6.65 4.11
N TYR A 60 0.95 -5.75 3.20
CA TYR A 60 1.84 -5.37 2.11
C TYR A 60 1.46 -4.01 1.60
N CYS A 61 2.39 -3.36 0.94
CA CYS A 61 2.11 -2.14 0.19
C CYS A 61 3.08 -2.06 -0.98
N GLY A 62 2.71 -1.26 -1.98
CA GLY A 62 3.52 -1.16 -3.17
C GLY A 62 3.23 0.07 -3.99
N ALA A 63 4.22 0.41 -4.81
CA ALA A 63 4.18 1.57 -5.67
C ALA A 63 4.94 1.27 -6.96
N TYR A 64 4.63 2.04 -8.00
CA TYR A 64 5.46 2.07 -9.19
C TYR A 64 5.83 3.52 -9.50
N GLY A 65 6.97 3.69 -10.16
CA GLY A 65 7.50 5.01 -10.45
C GLY A 65 7.57 5.34 -11.92
N VAL A 66 7.43 6.63 -12.22
CA VAL A 66 7.66 7.18 -13.56
C VAL A 66 8.42 8.49 -13.36
N CYS A 67 9.62 8.57 -13.93
CA CYS A 67 10.50 9.73 -13.74
C CYS A 67 10.81 9.94 -12.26
N ASP A 68 10.41 11.07 -11.66
CA ASP A 68 10.66 11.37 -10.26
C ASP A 68 9.42 11.22 -9.37
N GLU A 69 8.35 10.60 -9.90
CA GLU A 69 7.09 10.40 -9.18
C GLU A 69 6.82 8.93 -8.96
N ALA A 70 6.20 8.61 -7.83
CA ALA A 70 5.74 7.27 -7.53
C ALA A 70 4.26 7.28 -7.18
N ASP A 71 3.56 6.23 -7.60
CA ASP A 71 2.14 6.04 -7.34
C ASP A 71 1.97 4.83 -6.44
N ILE A 72 1.48 5.05 -5.22
CA ILE A 72 1.17 3.96 -4.30
C ILE A 72 -0.17 3.36 -4.72
N ASN A 73 -0.17 2.11 -5.15
CA ASN A 73 -1.38 1.48 -5.67
C ASN A 73 -2.05 0.51 -4.70
N GLN A 74 -1.34 -0.02 -3.70
CA GLN A 74 -1.96 -0.87 -2.68
C GLN A 74 -1.33 -0.65 -1.33
N VAL A 75 -2.18 -0.64 -0.29
CA VAL A 75 -1.77 -0.71 1.12
C VAL A 75 -2.82 -1.59 1.80
N ALA A 76 -2.41 -2.71 2.36
CA ALA A 76 -3.34 -3.66 2.97
C ALA A 76 -2.73 -4.34 4.19
N VAL A 77 -3.56 -4.53 5.22
CA VAL A 77 -3.20 -5.29 6.42
C VAL A 77 -4.36 -6.24 6.69
N THR A 78 -4.06 -7.51 6.94
CA THR A 78 -5.10 -8.48 7.29
C THR A 78 -5.81 -8.07 8.58
N GLU A 79 -7.09 -8.39 8.69
CA GLU A 79 -7.95 -7.86 9.75
C GLU A 79 -7.42 -8.12 11.16
N ALA A 80 -6.88 -9.32 11.40
CA ALA A 80 -6.39 -9.71 12.72
C ALA A 80 -5.23 -8.83 13.21
N TYR A 81 -4.54 -8.14 12.32
CA TYR A 81 -3.36 -7.34 12.65
C TYR A 81 -3.57 -5.84 12.44
N ARG A 82 -4.80 -5.42 12.20
CA ARG A 82 -5.12 -3.98 12.06
C ARG A 82 -5.06 -3.29 13.41
N ARG A 83 -4.94 -1.96 13.38
CA ARG A 83 -4.92 -1.09 14.56
C ARG A 83 -3.68 -1.25 15.44
N GLY A 84 -2.65 -1.96 14.94
CA GLY A 84 -1.37 -2.09 15.63
C GLY A 84 -0.27 -1.21 15.06
N GLY A 85 -0.60 -0.31 14.14
CA GLY A 85 0.39 0.58 13.53
C GLY A 85 1.19 -0.03 12.39
N ILE A 86 0.83 -1.24 11.94
CA ILE A 86 1.58 -1.92 10.87
C ILE A 86 1.46 -1.14 9.55
N GLY A 87 0.26 -0.66 9.22
CA GLY A 87 0.06 0.13 8.01
C GLY A 87 0.93 1.36 7.98
N GLU A 88 1.00 2.07 9.09
CA GLU A 88 1.86 3.26 9.20
C GLU A 88 3.32 2.90 9.04
N GLN A 89 3.79 1.85 9.70
CA GLN A 89 5.19 1.42 9.60
C GLN A 89 5.55 1.04 8.17
N MET A 90 4.67 0.30 7.50
CA MET A 90 4.88 -0.09 6.10
C MET A 90 4.98 1.12 5.19
N VAL A 91 4.02 2.05 5.30
CA VAL A 91 4.01 3.22 4.40
C VAL A 91 5.22 4.11 4.66
N ARG A 92 5.62 4.30 5.92
CA ARG A 92 6.85 5.05 6.23
C ARG A 92 8.05 4.42 5.56
N GLN A 93 8.19 3.12 5.64
CA GLN A 93 9.32 2.42 5.03
C GLN A 93 9.25 2.44 3.52
N LEU A 94 8.05 2.31 2.94
CA LEU A 94 7.86 2.44 1.51
C LEU A 94 8.32 3.82 1.02
N LEU A 95 7.90 4.89 1.71
CA LEU A 95 8.27 6.25 1.34
C LEU A 95 9.79 6.45 1.42
N ASP A 96 10.43 5.94 2.46
CA ASP A 96 11.90 6.03 2.57
C ASP A 96 12.59 5.31 1.40
N GLY A 97 12.10 4.13 1.06
CA GLY A 97 12.65 3.37 -0.06
C GLY A 97 12.45 4.02 -1.41
N LEU A 98 11.30 4.67 -1.59
CA LEU A 98 11.01 5.40 -2.84
C LEU A 98 11.94 6.59 -3.01
N ILE A 99 12.18 7.35 -1.94
CA ILE A 99 13.11 8.49 -1.98
C ILE A 99 14.51 8.00 -2.34
N LYS A 100 14.96 6.91 -1.74
CA LYS A 100 16.27 6.33 -2.04
C LYS A 100 16.40 5.89 -3.50
N ARG A 101 15.28 5.58 -4.15
CA ARG A 101 15.24 5.20 -5.56
C ARG A 101 15.11 6.39 -6.50
N GLY A 102 15.06 7.61 -5.97
CA GLY A 102 14.99 8.84 -6.76
C GLY A 102 13.58 9.36 -7.02
N TYR A 103 12.56 8.79 -6.38
CA TYR A 103 11.19 9.28 -6.52
C TYR A 103 10.95 10.35 -5.47
N LEU A 104 10.90 11.59 -5.90
CA LEU A 104 10.81 12.76 -5.01
C LEU A 104 9.38 13.08 -4.59
N TYR A 105 8.41 12.66 -5.40
CA TYR A 105 7.00 12.98 -5.19
C TYR A 105 6.20 11.69 -5.17
N THR A 106 5.22 11.59 -4.26
CA THR A 106 4.40 10.39 -4.14
C THR A 106 2.92 10.77 -4.16
N THR A 107 2.14 10.02 -4.93
CA THR A 107 0.70 10.20 -5.03
C THR A 107 -0.04 8.90 -4.73
N LEU A 108 -1.31 9.02 -4.38
CA LEU A 108 -2.20 7.87 -4.22
C LEU A 108 -3.65 8.31 -4.40
N GLU A 109 -4.52 7.32 -4.66
CA GLU A 109 -5.96 7.49 -4.59
C GLU A 109 -6.48 6.68 -3.41
N VAL A 110 -7.47 7.23 -2.71
CA VAL A 110 -8.11 6.56 -1.56
C VAL A 110 -9.61 6.82 -1.62
N ARG A 111 -10.41 5.79 -1.25
CA ARG A 111 -11.87 5.97 -1.20
C ARG A 111 -12.22 7.13 -0.29
N LYS A 112 -13.11 7.99 -0.77
CA LYS A 112 -13.54 9.18 -0.02
C LYS A 112 -14.09 8.82 1.35
N SER A 113 -14.73 7.68 1.49
CA SER A 113 -15.29 7.22 2.77
C SER A 113 -14.25 6.63 3.73
N ASN A 114 -13.02 6.38 3.26
CA ASN A 114 -12.00 5.75 4.09
C ASN A 114 -11.27 6.79 4.96
N ALA A 115 -11.98 7.25 5.99
CA ALA A 115 -11.47 8.31 6.86
C ALA A 115 -10.19 7.91 7.59
N ALA A 116 -10.07 6.65 7.98
CA ALA A 116 -8.89 6.16 8.70
C ALA A 116 -7.63 6.22 7.80
N ALA A 117 -7.76 5.81 6.53
CA ALA A 117 -6.65 5.86 5.60
C ALA A 117 -6.27 7.31 5.28
N ILE A 118 -7.26 8.16 5.03
CA ILE A 118 -7.00 9.58 4.76
C ILE A 118 -6.23 10.22 5.93
N ALA A 119 -6.68 9.95 7.16
CA ALA A 119 -6.00 10.49 8.35
C ALA A 119 -4.56 9.98 8.45
N LEU A 120 -4.33 8.71 8.14
CA LEU A 120 -2.98 8.14 8.13
C LEU A 120 -2.09 8.86 7.13
N TYR A 121 -2.58 9.05 5.91
CA TYR A 121 -1.78 9.70 4.86
C TYR A 121 -1.52 11.17 5.18
N GLU A 122 -2.51 11.88 5.74
CA GLU A 122 -2.30 13.25 6.20
C GLU A 122 -1.22 13.32 7.28
N LYS A 123 -1.24 12.38 8.22
CA LYS A 123 -0.22 12.29 9.26
C LYS A 123 1.17 12.10 8.66
N LEU A 124 1.28 11.40 7.55
CA LEU A 124 2.54 11.14 6.86
C LEU A 124 2.95 12.26 5.90
N GLY A 125 2.17 13.32 5.82
CA GLY A 125 2.51 14.50 5.04
C GLY A 125 1.83 14.61 3.68
N PHE A 126 0.86 13.73 3.39
CA PHE A 126 0.09 13.83 2.16
C PHE A 126 -0.97 14.93 2.29
N VAL A 127 -1.26 15.59 1.18
CA VAL A 127 -2.28 16.64 1.10
C VAL A 127 -3.27 16.26 0.01
N SER A 128 -4.56 16.43 0.31
CA SER A 128 -5.62 16.20 -0.66
C SER A 128 -5.57 17.29 -1.74
N GLU A 129 -5.53 16.88 -3.01
CA GLU A 129 -5.39 17.83 -4.13
C GLU A 129 -6.43 17.63 -5.22
N GLY A 130 -7.41 16.76 -5.03
CA GLY A 130 -8.46 16.59 -6.02
C GLY A 130 -9.31 15.38 -5.76
N ILE A 131 -10.30 15.22 -6.62
CA ILE A 131 -11.29 14.13 -6.56
C ILE A 131 -11.36 13.51 -7.96
N ARG A 132 -11.30 12.16 -8.01
CA ARG A 132 -11.68 11.44 -9.22
C ARG A 132 -13.07 10.87 -9.00
N LYS A 133 -14.05 11.35 -9.75
CA LYS A 133 -15.43 10.90 -9.60
C LYS A 133 -15.58 9.47 -10.09
N ASN A 134 -16.32 8.67 -9.33
CA ASN A 134 -16.68 7.29 -9.70
C ASN A 134 -15.48 6.41 -10.02
N PHE A 135 -14.34 6.67 -9.37
CA PHE A 135 -13.09 5.94 -9.62
C PHE A 135 -13.17 4.49 -9.18
N TYR A 136 -13.80 4.24 -8.03
CA TYR A 136 -13.91 2.90 -7.47
C TYR A 136 -15.22 2.24 -7.88
N GLU A 137 -15.19 0.89 -7.88
CA GLU A 137 -16.36 0.05 -8.15
C GLU A 137 -16.67 -0.80 -6.93
N LYS A 138 -17.90 -1.29 -6.84
CA LYS A 138 -18.37 -2.28 -5.83
C LYS A 138 -18.09 -1.87 -4.39
N PRO A 139 -18.61 -0.76 -3.88
CA PRO A 139 -19.53 0.16 -4.54
C PRO A 139 -18.81 1.25 -5.33
N THR A 140 -19.55 1.89 -6.21
CA THR A 140 -19.07 3.07 -6.92
C THR A 140 -18.84 4.18 -5.91
N GLU A 141 -17.66 4.77 -5.97
CA GLU A 141 -17.28 5.81 -5.01
C GLU A 141 -16.20 6.69 -5.61
N ASP A 142 -16.19 7.96 -5.20
CA ASP A 142 -15.12 8.88 -5.59
C ASP A 142 -13.82 8.54 -4.88
N ALA A 143 -12.71 8.85 -5.54
CA ALA A 143 -11.39 8.80 -4.93
C ALA A 143 -10.93 10.20 -4.55
N VAL A 144 -10.29 10.30 -3.40
CA VAL A 144 -9.51 11.48 -3.04
C VAL A 144 -8.10 11.26 -3.57
N ILE A 145 -7.58 12.22 -4.31
CA ILE A 145 -6.20 12.19 -4.80
C ILE A 145 -5.33 12.92 -3.80
N MET A 146 -4.31 12.24 -3.32
CA MET A 146 -3.40 12.84 -2.32
C MET A 146 -1.97 12.84 -2.85
N TRP A 147 -1.23 13.87 -2.48
CA TRP A 147 0.16 14.05 -2.87
C TRP A 147 1.05 14.36 -1.67
N LYS A 148 2.22 13.78 -1.69
CA LYS A 148 3.31 14.15 -0.80
C LYS A 148 4.46 14.67 -1.66
N ARG A 149 4.80 15.93 -1.46
CA ARG A 149 5.87 16.62 -2.20
C ARG A 149 7.00 17.06 -1.32
#